data_2e75e7899f3f9a7fa001f65bd9056eec
#
_entry.id   2e75e7899f3f9a7fa001f65bd9056eec
#
_cell.length_a   1.000
_cell.length_b   1.000
_cell.length_c   1.000
_cell.angle_alpha   90.00
_cell.angle_beta   90.00
_cell.angle_gamma   90.00
#
_symmetry.space_group_name_H-M   'P 1'
#
loop_
_entity.id
_entity.type
_entity.pdbx_description
1 polymer ?
#
loop_
_entity_poly.entity_id
_entity_poly.type
_entity_poly.pdbx_seq_one_letter_code
_entity_poly.pdbx_strand_id
1 'polypeptide(L)'
;MFSPQIEWDCSQCQSGPTDRRKYCTNCHSMLSWTCTGAGKSGLHTHYYRHRDSCSYCTPELEEERQQKIEEKEVALQQHFQALNDEQRPWSEWKRTDASCIQHTGHDVEQIQELYSMCEEALINYCSHKNYRHTNSAATSYLSPMNLLVVTLWHLKHYHSERYIASELDLSQSAVNYFLSAVVDILHSCVYPELMSFPAGMDNRRILHGPEEHHKLIVGSTFITIPQPDNLDQRKAYYHAKSSTNYTLKVQIACDFRHRIIHVSECYHESVHDITVLRESGLLEHVNDSVQIIADKGCIGEEYVVIPRKKPHGRELTDEDNDFNRDINSARAAIENINQRLKTYAILGGVYRGAVEDFHKVAKSFRSFVLSVI
;
A
#
# COMPACT_ATOMS: atom_id res chain seq x y z
N MET A 1 -2.66 -33.37 -19.87
CA MET A 1 -2.79 -32.39 -20.96
C MET A 1 -2.88 -33.20 -22.26
N PHE A 2 -4.06 -33.37 -22.82
CA PHE A 2 -4.20 -33.86 -24.17
C PHE A 2 -4.17 -32.66 -25.09
N SER A 3 -3.00 -32.39 -25.70
CA SER A 3 -2.97 -31.47 -26.84
C SER A 3 -3.84 -32.12 -27.95
N PRO A 4 -4.77 -31.38 -28.56
CA PRO A 4 -5.50 -31.90 -29.69
C PRO A 4 -4.49 -32.39 -30.74
N GLN A 5 -4.67 -33.60 -31.25
CA GLN A 5 -3.85 -34.10 -32.34
C GLN A 5 -4.19 -33.27 -33.57
N ILE A 6 -3.24 -32.49 -34.01
CA ILE A 6 -3.39 -31.59 -35.16
C ILE A 6 -2.68 -32.28 -36.33
N GLU A 7 -3.44 -32.73 -37.33
CA GLU A 7 -2.92 -33.24 -38.58
C GLU A 7 -2.91 -32.15 -39.63
N TRP A 8 -1.76 -32.00 -40.30
CA TRP A 8 -1.54 -30.99 -41.29
C TRP A 8 -1.62 -31.58 -42.68
N ASP A 9 -2.68 -31.26 -43.42
CA ASP A 9 -2.84 -31.67 -44.79
C ASP A 9 -2.69 -30.51 -45.76
N CYS A 10 -1.96 -30.70 -46.85
CA CYS A 10 -2.03 -29.82 -47.96
C CYS A 10 -3.18 -30.21 -48.87
N SER A 11 -4.26 -29.47 -48.89
CA SER A 11 -5.45 -29.73 -49.69
C SER A 11 -5.20 -29.66 -51.18
N GLN A 12 -4.08 -29.09 -51.63
CA GLN A 12 -3.78 -28.95 -53.05
C GLN A 12 -2.82 -30.03 -53.61
N CYS A 13 -1.87 -30.47 -52.86
CA CYS A 13 -0.90 -31.45 -53.40
C CYS A 13 -0.83 -32.78 -52.63
N GLN A 14 -1.70 -32.94 -51.63
CA GLN A 14 -1.79 -34.18 -50.78
C GLN A 14 -0.46 -34.63 -50.16
N SER A 15 0.52 -33.75 -50.10
CA SER A 15 1.75 -34.02 -49.37
C SER A 15 1.45 -34.09 -47.87
N GLY A 16 1.82 -35.22 -47.25
CA GLY A 16 1.56 -35.52 -45.84
C GLY A 16 2.06 -34.46 -44.87
N PRO A 17 1.95 -34.71 -43.55
CA PRO A 17 2.10 -33.68 -42.52
C PRO A 17 3.44 -32.97 -42.66
N THR A 18 3.36 -31.71 -43.02
CA THR A 18 4.51 -30.85 -43.18
C THR A 18 4.77 -30.13 -41.87
N ASP A 19 6.04 -29.91 -41.63
CA ASP A 19 6.55 -29.17 -40.47
C ASP A 19 5.76 -27.88 -40.23
N ARG A 20 5.72 -27.43 -39.02
CA ARG A 20 4.99 -26.26 -38.45
C ARG A 20 5.04 -24.94 -39.25
N ARG A 21 5.01 -25.01 -40.58
CA ARG A 21 5.10 -23.86 -41.51
C ARG A 21 3.72 -23.40 -41.95
N LYS A 22 3.62 -22.12 -42.27
CA LYS A 22 2.39 -21.46 -42.70
C LYS A 22 1.91 -21.94 -44.10
N TYR A 23 2.85 -22.33 -44.92
CA TYR A 23 2.61 -22.74 -46.30
C TYR A 23 3.24 -24.09 -46.56
N CYS A 24 2.62 -24.86 -47.44
CA CYS A 24 3.19 -26.13 -47.93
C CYS A 24 4.54 -25.84 -48.60
N THR A 25 5.56 -26.61 -48.23
CA THR A 25 6.90 -26.46 -48.81
C THR A 25 6.97 -26.95 -50.26
N ASN A 26 5.98 -27.73 -50.68
CA ASN A 26 5.93 -28.31 -52.01
C ASN A 26 5.17 -27.45 -53.02
N CYS A 27 3.97 -26.97 -52.66
CA CYS A 27 3.14 -26.19 -53.60
C CYS A 27 2.87 -24.74 -53.15
N HIS A 28 3.47 -24.31 -52.02
CA HIS A 28 3.31 -22.96 -51.44
C HIS A 28 1.87 -22.55 -51.09
N SER A 29 0.91 -23.48 -51.14
CA SER A 29 -0.45 -23.19 -50.68
C SER A 29 -0.51 -23.07 -49.16
N MET A 30 -1.52 -22.35 -48.67
CA MET A 30 -1.76 -22.20 -47.23
C MET A 30 -2.18 -23.55 -46.64
N LEU A 31 -1.52 -23.99 -45.59
CA LEU A 31 -1.85 -25.23 -44.91
C LEU A 31 -3.14 -25.09 -44.09
N SER A 32 -3.96 -26.12 -44.15
CA SER A 32 -5.11 -26.32 -43.28
C SER A 32 -4.80 -27.39 -42.24
N TRP A 33 -5.54 -27.38 -41.17
CA TRP A 33 -5.44 -28.41 -40.12
C TRP A 33 -6.83 -28.86 -39.69
N THR A 34 -6.94 -30.11 -39.27
CA THR A 34 -8.18 -30.68 -38.77
C THR A 34 -8.12 -30.81 -37.27
N CYS A 35 -9.08 -30.20 -36.59
CA CYS A 35 -9.24 -30.36 -35.16
C CYS A 35 -9.95 -31.68 -34.90
N THR A 36 -9.34 -32.56 -34.11
CA THR A 36 -9.90 -33.87 -33.77
C THR A 36 -10.95 -33.82 -32.65
N GLY A 37 -11.43 -32.63 -32.31
CA GLY A 37 -12.51 -32.44 -31.36
C GLY A 37 -12.10 -32.64 -29.93
N ALA A 38 -11.22 -31.78 -29.43
CA ALA A 38 -10.99 -31.69 -27.98
C ALA A 38 -12.23 -31.22 -27.21
N GLY A 39 -13.22 -30.64 -27.92
CA GLY A 39 -14.53 -30.28 -27.40
C GLY A 39 -15.64 -31.20 -27.99
N LYS A 40 -16.88 -30.94 -27.63
CA LYS A 40 -18.07 -31.72 -28.03
C LYS A 40 -18.48 -31.54 -29.49
N SER A 41 -17.86 -30.62 -30.21
CA SER A 41 -18.24 -30.19 -31.56
C SER A 41 -17.81 -31.13 -32.69
N GLY A 42 -17.02 -32.17 -32.41
CA GLY A 42 -16.56 -33.12 -33.42
C GLY A 42 -15.42 -32.61 -34.31
N LEU A 43 -15.18 -33.38 -35.40
CA LEU A 43 -14.10 -33.06 -36.33
C LEU A 43 -14.44 -31.84 -37.20
N HIS A 44 -13.55 -30.89 -37.31
CA HIS A 44 -13.66 -29.73 -38.19
C HIS A 44 -12.30 -29.24 -38.64
N THR A 45 -12.26 -28.59 -39.79
CA THR A 45 -11.04 -28.15 -40.46
C THR A 45 -10.83 -26.67 -40.28
N HIS A 46 -9.62 -26.28 -39.93
CA HIS A 46 -9.20 -24.90 -39.77
C HIS A 46 -8.07 -24.52 -40.72
N TYR A 47 -8.00 -23.26 -41.05
CA TYR A 47 -6.87 -22.71 -41.79
C TYR A 47 -5.81 -22.16 -40.80
N TYR A 48 -4.59 -22.06 -41.24
CA TYR A 48 -3.41 -21.79 -40.43
C TYR A 48 -3.57 -20.59 -39.43
N ARG A 49 -4.38 -19.59 -39.74
CA ARG A 49 -4.57 -18.44 -38.86
C ARG A 49 -5.10 -18.78 -37.46
N HIS A 50 -5.72 -19.93 -37.31
CA HIS A 50 -6.36 -20.37 -36.06
C HIS A 50 -5.72 -21.63 -35.49
N ARG A 51 -4.42 -21.76 -35.71
CA ARG A 51 -3.67 -22.96 -35.34
C ARG A 51 -3.77 -23.33 -33.87
N ASP A 52 -3.73 -22.30 -32.98
CA ASP A 52 -3.68 -22.49 -31.54
C ASP A 52 -5.07 -22.40 -30.90
N SER A 53 -6.11 -22.09 -31.67
CA SER A 53 -7.48 -21.99 -31.20
C SER A 53 -8.48 -22.44 -32.27
N CYS A 54 -9.29 -23.43 -31.93
CA CYS A 54 -10.43 -23.83 -32.75
C CYS A 54 -11.65 -22.99 -32.37
N SER A 55 -12.22 -22.24 -33.29
CA SER A 55 -13.40 -21.39 -33.02
C SER A 55 -14.62 -22.16 -32.54
N TYR A 56 -14.71 -23.46 -32.81
CA TYR A 56 -15.80 -24.34 -32.34
C TYR A 56 -15.51 -24.98 -30.96
N CYS A 57 -14.23 -25.30 -30.67
CA CYS A 57 -13.83 -25.87 -29.39
C CYS A 57 -13.35 -24.85 -28.37
N THR A 58 -13.04 -23.61 -28.80
CA THR A 58 -12.47 -22.58 -27.94
C THR A 58 -13.33 -22.27 -26.69
N PRO A 59 -14.66 -22.11 -26.79
CA PRO A 59 -15.45 -21.86 -25.59
C PRO A 59 -15.35 -22.97 -24.55
N GLU A 60 -15.48 -24.24 -24.98
CA GLU A 60 -15.40 -25.40 -24.08
C GLU A 60 -13.99 -25.55 -23.48
N LEU A 61 -12.95 -25.32 -24.27
CA LEU A 61 -11.55 -25.33 -23.79
C LEU A 61 -11.25 -24.18 -22.84
N GLU A 62 -11.86 -23.03 -23.08
CA GLU A 62 -11.70 -21.87 -22.20
C GLU A 62 -12.40 -22.09 -20.85
N GLU A 63 -13.60 -22.69 -20.85
CA GLU A 63 -14.31 -23.08 -19.62
C GLU A 63 -13.49 -24.10 -18.79
N GLU A 64 -12.97 -25.16 -19.46
CA GLU A 64 -12.09 -26.13 -18.78
C GLU A 64 -10.80 -25.49 -18.25
N ARG A 65 -10.26 -24.54 -18.96
CA ARG A 65 -9.07 -23.80 -18.54
C ARG A 65 -9.37 -22.92 -17.33
N GLN A 66 -10.49 -22.20 -17.37
CA GLN A 66 -10.92 -21.37 -16.28
C GLN A 66 -11.19 -22.17 -15.02
N GLN A 67 -11.90 -23.30 -15.15
CA GLN A 67 -12.14 -24.20 -14.03
C GLN A 67 -10.85 -24.72 -13.39
N LYS A 68 -9.85 -25.08 -14.21
CA LYS A 68 -8.53 -25.51 -13.69
C LYS A 68 -7.74 -24.37 -13.03
N ILE A 69 -7.95 -23.13 -13.46
CA ILE A 69 -7.37 -21.97 -12.79
C ILE A 69 -8.01 -21.80 -11.43
N GLU A 70 -9.33 -21.77 -11.35
CA GLU A 70 -10.09 -21.65 -10.11
C GLU A 70 -9.74 -22.77 -9.10
N GLU A 71 -9.67 -24.02 -9.55
CA GLU A 71 -9.24 -25.14 -8.69
C GLU A 71 -7.83 -24.94 -8.12
N LYS A 72 -6.91 -24.40 -8.93
CA LYS A 72 -5.55 -24.11 -8.47
C LYS A 72 -5.50 -22.94 -7.49
N GLU A 73 -6.29 -21.91 -7.73
CA GLU A 73 -6.39 -20.75 -6.84
C GLU A 73 -6.95 -21.16 -5.47
N VAL A 74 -8.02 -21.95 -5.46
CA VAL A 74 -8.58 -22.50 -4.22
C VAL A 74 -7.57 -23.39 -3.48
N ALA A 75 -6.88 -24.29 -4.17
CA ALA A 75 -5.86 -25.13 -3.56
C ALA A 75 -4.68 -24.33 -3.00
N LEU A 76 -4.28 -23.27 -3.69
CA LEU A 76 -3.21 -22.36 -3.26
C LEU A 76 -3.64 -21.58 -2.02
N GLN A 77 -4.86 -21.06 -2.01
CA GLN A 77 -5.42 -20.33 -0.87
C GLN A 77 -5.50 -21.24 0.36
N GLN A 78 -6.00 -22.47 0.22
CA GLN A 78 -6.04 -23.45 1.31
C GLN A 78 -4.64 -23.79 1.84
N HIS A 79 -3.67 -23.94 0.96
CA HIS A 79 -2.28 -24.18 1.35
C HIS A 79 -1.70 -23.03 2.17
N PHE A 80 -1.89 -21.78 1.73
CA PHE A 80 -1.39 -20.63 2.48
C PHE A 80 -2.15 -20.39 3.78
N GLN A 81 -3.45 -20.72 3.83
CA GLN A 81 -4.21 -20.65 5.08
C GLN A 81 -3.64 -21.60 6.14
N ALA A 82 -3.34 -22.86 5.76
CA ALA A 82 -2.70 -23.81 6.67
C ALA A 82 -1.32 -23.31 7.14
N LEU A 83 -0.51 -22.78 6.23
CA LEU A 83 0.79 -22.18 6.60
C LEU A 83 0.64 -20.98 7.53
N ASN A 84 -0.35 -20.11 7.33
CA ASN A 84 -0.61 -18.98 8.19
C ASN A 84 -0.91 -19.43 9.64
N ASP A 85 -1.60 -20.55 9.80
CA ASP A 85 -1.98 -21.03 11.12
C ASP A 85 -0.84 -21.71 11.90
N GLU A 86 0.09 -22.33 11.19
CA GLU A 86 1.16 -23.14 11.78
C GLU A 86 2.49 -22.38 11.89
N GLN A 87 2.79 -21.50 10.95
CA GLN A 87 4.12 -20.89 10.83
C GLN A 87 4.30 -19.73 11.81
N ARG A 88 5.49 -19.68 12.43
CA ARG A 88 5.97 -18.54 13.23
C ARG A 88 6.37 -17.36 12.32
N PRO A 89 6.27 -16.10 12.83
CA PRO A 89 5.92 -15.72 14.20
C PRO A 89 4.41 -15.57 14.46
N TRP A 90 3.55 -15.52 13.43
CA TRP A 90 2.12 -15.28 13.60
C TRP A 90 1.43 -16.29 14.52
N SER A 91 1.70 -17.59 14.37
CA SER A 91 1.11 -18.63 15.23
C SER A 91 1.38 -18.44 16.74
N GLU A 92 2.41 -17.69 17.09
CA GLU A 92 2.73 -17.34 18.47
C GLU A 92 2.11 -16.01 18.88
N TRP A 93 2.25 -14.97 18.03
CA TRP A 93 1.81 -13.61 18.38
C TRP A 93 0.28 -13.49 18.45
N LYS A 94 -0.47 -14.27 17.66
CA LYS A 94 -1.95 -14.30 17.68
C LYS A 94 -2.56 -14.95 18.95
N ARG A 95 -1.76 -15.52 19.86
CA ARG A 95 -2.27 -16.19 21.05
C ARG A 95 -2.97 -15.23 22.01
N THR A 96 -2.54 -13.99 22.08
CA THR A 96 -3.15 -12.92 22.88
C THR A 96 -3.02 -11.58 22.18
N ASP A 97 -4.03 -10.72 22.34
CA ASP A 97 -3.97 -9.35 21.82
C ASP A 97 -2.78 -8.58 22.38
N ALA A 98 -2.46 -8.77 23.67
CA ALA A 98 -1.30 -8.12 24.29
C ALA A 98 0.01 -8.48 23.57
N SER A 99 0.21 -9.74 23.20
CA SER A 99 1.38 -10.18 22.44
C SER A 99 1.37 -9.59 21.04
N CYS A 100 0.23 -9.63 20.36
CA CYS A 100 0.10 -9.08 19.02
C CYS A 100 0.38 -7.58 19.00
N ILE A 101 -0.24 -6.81 19.92
CA ILE A 101 -0.01 -5.38 20.08
C ILE A 101 1.46 -5.07 20.41
N GLN A 102 2.07 -5.86 21.28
CA GLN A 102 3.48 -5.67 21.64
C GLN A 102 4.39 -5.74 20.41
N HIS A 103 4.18 -6.69 19.52
CA HIS A 103 5.02 -6.90 18.34
C HIS A 103 4.63 -6.01 17.17
N THR A 104 3.37 -5.93 16.83
CA THR A 104 2.89 -5.27 15.60
C THR A 104 2.28 -3.88 15.82
N GLY A 105 1.79 -3.60 17.03
CA GLY A 105 1.03 -2.40 17.33
C GLY A 105 -0.49 -2.55 17.19
N HIS A 106 -0.95 -3.74 16.81
CA HIS A 106 -2.34 -4.06 16.51
C HIS A 106 -2.78 -5.27 17.30
N ASP A 107 -4.06 -5.35 17.62
CA ASP A 107 -4.67 -6.57 18.12
C ASP A 107 -4.87 -7.60 16.98
N VAL A 108 -5.34 -8.79 17.36
CA VAL A 108 -5.50 -9.90 16.42
C VAL A 108 -6.55 -9.60 15.36
N GLU A 109 -7.66 -8.96 15.74
CA GLU A 109 -8.77 -8.61 14.85
C GLU A 109 -8.31 -7.59 13.79
N GLN A 110 -7.62 -6.53 14.20
CA GLN A 110 -7.05 -5.52 13.30
C GLN A 110 -6.04 -6.13 12.31
N ILE A 111 -5.22 -7.07 12.73
CA ILE A 111 -4.31 -7.79 11.81
C ILE A 111 -5.08 -8.60 10.79
N GLN A 112 -6.16 -9.28 11.20
CA GLN A 112 -6.99 -10.07 10.30
C GLN A 112 -7.73 -9.20 9.29
N GLU A 113 -8.23 -8.03 9.71
CA GLU A 113 -8.83 -7.03 8.81
C GLU A 113 -7.80 -6.52 7.79
N LEU A 114 -6.62 -6.10 8.23
CA LEU A 114 -5.55 -5.67 7.34
C LEU A 114 -5.16 -6.77 6.35
N TYR A 115 -5.07 -8.00 6.82
CA TYR A 115 -4.75 -9.15 5.97
C TYR A 115 -5.82 -9.36 4.91
N SER A 116 -7.10 -9.30 5.28
CA SER A 116 -8.21 -9.51 4.34
C SER A 116 -8.22 -8.50 3.19
N MET A 117 -7.79 -7.26 3.44
CA MET A 117 -7.68 -6.21 2.41
C MET A 117 -6.53 -6.46 1.41
N CYS A 118 -5.51 -7.20 1.80
CA CYS A 118 -4.30 -7.41 0.97
C CYS A 118 -3.97 -8.88 0.71
N GLU A 119 -4.83 -9.81 1.12
CA GLU A 119 -4.62 -11.27 1.03
C GLU A 119 -4.25 -11.73 -0.37
N GLU A 120 -5.03 -11.35 -1.37
CA GLU A 120 -4.80 -11.74 -2.77
C GLU A 120 -3.42 -11.26 -3.26
N ALA A 121 -3.07 -10.01 -2.98
CA ALA A 121 -1.78 -9.44 -3.39
C ALA A 121 -0.59 -10.14 -2.69
N LEU A 122 -0.73 -10.48 -1.41
CA LEU A 122 0.28 -11.21 -0.64
C LEU A 122 0.44 -12.66 -1.14
N ILE A 123 -0.67 -13.36 -1.42
CA ILE A 123 -0.67 -14.69 -2.01
C ILE A 123 0.00 -14.67 -3.39
N ASN A 124 -0.34 -13.70 -4.22
CA ASN A 124 0.29 -13.52 -5.53
C ASN A 124 1.79 -13.26 -5.41
N TYR A 125 2.21 -12.44 -4.46
CA TYR A 125 3.64 -12.22 -4.19
C TYR A 125 4.35 -13.52 -3.81
N CYS A 126 3.79 -14.31 -2.91
CA CYS A 126 4.35 -15.60 -2.49
C CYS A 126 4.42 -16.58 -3.66
N SER A 127 3.39 -16.66 -4.49
CA SER A 127 3.30 -17.58 -5.63
C SER A 127 4.34 -17.28 -6.69
N HIS A 128 4.55 -16.02 -7.02
CA HIS A 128 5.57 -15.59 -8.00
C HIS A 128 7.00 -15.86 -7.54
N LYS A 129 7.26 -15.78 -6.25
CA LYS A 129 8.58 -16.11 -5.67
C LYS A 129 8.85 -17.60 -5.70
N ASN A 130 7.88 -18.44 -5.35
CA ASN A 130 8.01 -19.89 -5.34
C ASN A 130 8.28 -20.46 -6.74
N TYR A 131 7.72 -19.85 -7.80
CA TYR A 131 7.93 -20.32 -9.17
C TYR A 131 9.35 -20.12 -9.69
N ARG A 132 10.10 -19.14 -9.16
CA ARG A 132 11.47 -18.85 -9.59
C ARG A 132 12.56 -19.66 -8.87
N HIS A 133 12.23 -20.36 -7.78
CA HIS A 133 13.21 -21.02 -6.91
C HIS A 133 12.99 -22.53 -6.72
N THR A 134 12.37 -23.21 -7.66
CA THR A 134 12.09 -24.66 -7.59
C THR A 134 13.33 -25.57 -7.53
N ASN A 135 14.55 -25.02 -7.55
CA ASN A 135 15.80 -25.80 -7.52
C ASN A 135 16.61 -25.66 -6.22
N SER A 136 16.10 -25.03 -5.17
CA SER A 136 16.82 -24.92 -3.89
C SER A 136 15.96 -25.41 -2.74
N ALA A 137 16.35 -26.55 -2.17
CA ALA A 137 15.62 -27.29 -1.14
C ALA A 137 15.67 -26.67 0.28
N ALA A 138 16.01 -25.38 0.43
CA ALA A 138 16.29 -24.83 1.76
C ALA A 138 15.97 -23.33 1.93
N THR A 139 14.96 -22.78 1.29
CA THR A 139 14.49 -21.45 1.65
C THR A 139 13.18 -21.56 2.40
N SER A 140 13.23 -21.34 3.71
CA SER A 140 12.05 -21.15 4.53
C SER A 140 11.34 -19.88 4.04
N TYR A 141 10.22 -20.06 3.35
CA TYR A 141 9.41 -18.94 2.90
C TYR A 141 8.44 -18.56 4.01
N LEU A 142 8.32 -17.26 4.27
CA LEU A 142 7.27 -16.76 5.14
C LEU A 142 5.92 -16.90 4.43
N SER A 143 4.91 -17.33 5.17
CA SER A 143 3.52 -17.32 4.70
C SER A 143 3.04 -15.89 4.46
N PRO A 144 1.98 -15.67 3.65
CA PRO A 144 1.44 -14.35 3.40
C PRO A 144 1.15 -13.55 4.69
N MET A 145 0.55 -14.18 5.68
CA MET A 145 0.30 -13.55 6.99
C MET A 145 1.61 -13.19 7.72
N ASN A 146 2.62 -14.07 7.68
CA ASN A 146 3.90 -13.78 8.32
C ASN A 146 4.66 -12.65 7.61
N LEU A 147 4.54 -12.51 6.30
CA LEU A 147 5.08 -11.34 5.59
C LEU A 147 4.47 -10.04 6.10
N LEU A 148 3.15 -10.01 6.29
CA LEU A 148 2.45 -8.86 6.85
C LEU A 148 2.92 -8.54 8.27
N VAL A 149 2.82 -9.50 9.19
CA VAL A 149 3.11 -9.23 10.61
C VAL A 149 4.60 -8.93 10.87
N VAL A 150 5.52 -9.53 10.13
CA VAL A 150 6.95 -9.20 10.21
C VAL A 150 7.22 -7.80 9.67
N THR A 151 6.52 -7.37 8.63
CA THR A 151 6.62 -6.00 8.12
C THR A 151 6.09 -5.01 9.16
N LEU A 152 4.94 -5.26 9.78
CA LEU A 152 4.42 -4.43 10.87
C LEU A 152 5.36 -4.40 12.08
N TRP A 153 5.95 -5.53 12.44
CA TRP A 153 6.97 -5.63 13.49
C TRP A 153 8.19 -4.77 13.16
N HIS A 154 8.68 -4.83 11.91
CA HIS A 154 9.75 -3.95 11.45
C HIS A 154 9.37 -2.48 11.58
N LEU A 155 8.21 -2.08 11.11
CA LEU A 155 7.74 -0.69 11.17
C LEU A 155 7.62 -0.21 12.63
N LYS A 156 7.12 -1.05 13.53
CA LYS A 156 6.95 -0.70 14.94
C LYS A 156 8.25 -0.57 15.70
N HIS A 157 9.15 -1.52 15.58
CA HIS A 157 10.40 -1.59 16.36
C HIS A 157 11.62 -1.08 15.60
N TYR A 158 11.50 -0.99 14.29
CA TYR A 158 12.53 -0.54 13.37
C TYR A 158 13.84 -1.31 13.53
N HIS A 159 13.76 -2.63 13.71
CA HIS A 159 14.92 -3.50 13.74
C HIS A 159 15.69 -3.46 12.41
N SER A 160 16.99 -3.72 12.45
CA SER A 160 17.76 -3.82 11.22
C SER A 160 17.36 -5.07 10.44
N GLU A 161 17.42 -5.00 9.10
CA GLU A 161 17.15 -6.15 8.23
C GLU A 161 18.01 -7.36 8.57
N ARG A 162 19.26 -7.12 8.98
CA ARG A 162 20.17 -8.18 9.43
C ARG A 162 19.66 -8.87 10.70
N TYR A 163 19.09 -8.12 11.64
CA TYR A 163 18.50 -8.69 12.85
C TYR A 163 17.29 -9.54 12.50
N ILE A 164 16.37 -9.03 11.67
CA ILE A 164 15.20 -9.76 11.20
C ILE A 164 15.61 -11.04 10.46
N ALA A 165 16.62 -10.95 9.60
CA ALA A 165 17.16 -12.08 8.88
C ALA A 165 17.68 -13.18 9.82
N SER A 166 18.38 -12.79 10.89
CA SER A 166 18.89 -13.71 11.90
C SER A 166 17.75 -14.38 12.69
N GLU A 167 16.72 -13.62 13.08
CA GLU A 167 15.59 -14.15 13.86
C GLU A 167 14.72 -15.14 13.07
N LEU A 168 14.63 -14.95 11.75
CA LEU A 168 13.75 -15.72 10.88
C LEU A 168 14.50 -16.75 10.01
N ASP A 169 15.80 -16.90 10.19
CA ASP A 169 16.67 -17.75 9.36
C ASP A 169 16.56 -17.45 7.86
N LEU A 170 16.58 -16.16 7.51
CA LEU A 170 16.50 -15.65 6.15
C LEU A 170 17.78 -14.92 5.75
N SER A 171 17.97 -14.72 4.45
CA SER A 171 19.00 -13.79 3.98
C SER A 171 18.56 -12.33 4.17
N GLN A 172 19.51 -11.44 4.47
CA GLN A 172 19.21 -10.00 4.55
C GLN A 172 18.58 -9.45 3.26
N SER A 173 19.03 -9.92 2.11
CA SER A 173 18.45 -9.53 0.83
C SER A 173 16.99 -9.96 0.70
N ALA A 174 16.63 -11.15 1.17
CA ALA A 174 15.23 -11.60 1.18
C ALA A 174 14.36 -10.70 2.05
N VAL A 175 14.87 -10.32 3.23
CA VAL A 175 14.18 -9.40 4.15
C VAL A 175 13.96 -8.03 3.48
N ASN A 176 14.99 -7.44 2.89
CA ASN A 176 14.88 -6.16 2.18
C ASN A 176 13.82 -6.20 1.07
N TYR A 177 13.84 -7.26 0.26
CA TYR A 177 12.89 -7.41 -0.84
C TYR A 177 11.45 -7.56 -0.37
N PHE A 178 11.17 -8.40 0.64
CA PHE A 178 9.79 -8.56 1.07
C PHE A 178 9.28 -7.35 1.86
N LEU A 179 10.09 -6.71 2.70
CA LEU A 179 9.68 -5.50 3.41
C LEU A 179 9.24 -4.40 2.43
N SER A 180 10.04 -4.17 1.38
CA SER A 180 9.68 -3.20 0.33
C SER A 180 8.39 -3.60 -0.39
N ALA A 181 8.26 -4.87 -0.79
CA ALA A 181 7.09 -5.35 -1.51
C ALA A 181 5.80 -5.29 -0.68
N VAL A 182 5.87 -5.67 0.62
CA VAL A 182 4.70 -5.61 1.49
C VAL A 182 4.28 -4.17 1.79
N VAL A 183 5.23 -3.24 1.94
CA VAL A 183 4.92 -1.81 2.05
C VAL A 183 4.21 -1.30 0.79
N ASP A 184 4.64 -1.71 -0.41
CA ASP A 184 3.97 -1.36 -1.66
C ASP A 184 2.56 -1.98 -1.74
N ILE A 185 2.37 -3.22 -1.30
CA ILE A 185 1.06 -3.89 -1.23
C ILE A 185 0.14 -3.16 -0.25
N LEU A 186 0.59 -2.86 0.96
CA LEU A 186 -0.19 -2.08 1.94
C LEU A 186 -0.61 -0.72 1.37
N HIS A 187 0.31 -0.04 0.70
CA HIS A 187 0.00 1.24 0.09
C HIS A 187 -1.03 1.13 -1.05
N SER A 188 -0.99 0.08 -1.85
CA SER A 188 -1.90 -0.07 -3.00
C SER A 188 -3.26 -0.65 -2.64
N CYS A 189 -3.32 -1.55 -1.67
CA CYS A 189 -4.56 -2.25 -1.30
C CYS A 189 -5.28 -1.60 -0.12
N VAL A 190 -4.54 -1.17 0.91
CA VAL A 190 -5.12 -0.72 2.17
C VAL A 190 -5.30 0.80 2.21
N TYR A 191 -4.32 1.56 1.69
CA TYR A 191 -4.37 3.01 1.75
C TYR A 191 -5.63 3.62 1.10
N PRO A 192 -6.06 3.22 -0.12
CA PRO A 192 -7.25 3.79 -0.74
C PRO A 192 -8.54 3.51 0.04
N GLU A 193 -8.64 2.34 0.69
CA GLU A 193 -9.81 1.94 1.47
C GLU A 193 -9.96 2.75 2.76
N LEU A 194 -8.87 2.93 3.50
CA LEU A 194 -8.89 3.59 4.80
C LEU A 194 -8.78 5.11 4.71
N MET A 195 -8.13 5.64 3.67
CA MET A 195 -7.94 7.09 3.46
C MET A 195 -8.98 7.71 2.53
N SER A 196 -10.17 7.12 2.45
CA SER A 196 -11.28 7.71 1.72
C SER A 196 -11.87 8.87 2.51
N PHE A 197 -12.13 10.00 1.83
CA PHE A 197 -12.93 11.06 2.42
C PHE A 197 -14.32 10.54 2.74
N PRO A 198 -14.83 10.78 3.95
CA PRO A 198 -16.16 10.30 4.33
C PRO A 198 -17.20 10.86 3.37
N ALA A 199 -18.01 9.99 2.75
CA ALA A 199 -19.15 10.41 1.96
C ALA A 199 -20.08 11.29 2.82
N GLY A 200 -20.50 12.43 2.30
CA GLY A 200 -21.39 13.35 3.00
C GLY A 200 -20.69 14.17 4.10
N MET A 201 -19.42 14.53 3.91
CA MET A 201 -18.76 15.53 4.74
C MET A 201 -19.58 16.82 4.84
N ASP A 202 -20.34 17.15 3.83
CA ASP A 202 -21.20 18.33 3.75
C ASP A 202 -22.38 18.31 4.75
N ASN A 203 -22.72 17.13 5.30
CA ASN A 203 -23.93 16.97 6.12
C ASN A 203 -23.67 16.69 7.61
N ARG A 204 -22.42 16.70 8.07
CA ARG A 204 -22.09 16.39 9.47
C ARG A 204 -21.93 17.67 10.29
N ARG A 205 -22.97 18.05 11.02
CA ARG A 205 -22.91 19.07 12.04
C ARG A 205 -21.99 18.66 13.18
N ILE A 206 -20.97 19.44 13.47
CA ILE A 206 -20.06 19.24 14.59
C ILE A 206 -20.27 20.34 15.61
N LEU A 207 -20.46 19.93 16.87
CA LEU A 207 -20.86 20.79 18.00
C LEU A 207 -19.78 21.76 18.50
N HIS A 208 -18.57 21.77 17.95
CA HIS A 208 -17.46 22.57 18.47
C HIS A 208 -16.94 23.57 17.43
N GLY A 209 -17.23 24.81 17.63
CA GLY A 209 -16.75 25.97 16.88
C GLY A 209 -17.85 26.91 16.45
N PRO A 210 -17.51 28.14 16.06
CA PRO A 210 -18.48 29.23 15.90
C PRO A 210 -19.45 29.07 14.73
N GLU A 211 -19.32 28.09 13.88
CA GLU A 211 -20.17 27.92 12.69
C GLU A 211 -20.44 26.45 12.37
N GLU A 212 -21.58 26.20 11.69
CA GLU A 212 -22.12 24.85 11.36
C GLU A 212 -21.33 24.10 10.24
N HIS A 213 -20.08 24.44 10.00
CA HIS A 213 -19.28 23.83 8.91
C HIS A 213 -18.54 22.58 9.37
N HIS A 214 -18.30 21.66 8.43
CA HIS A 214 -17.36 20.56 8.63
C HIS A 214 -15.97 21.10 8.87
N LYS A 215 -15.29 20.52 9.84
CA LYS A 215 -13.95 20.95 10.18
C LYS A 215 -13.00 19.78 10.06
N LEU A 216 -11.91 20.03 9.38
CA LEU A 216 -10.74 19.17 9.37
C LEU A 216 -9.68 19.78 10.27
N ILE A 217 -8.86 18.95 10.86
CA ILE A 217 -7.73 19.40 11.67
C ILE A 217 -6.47 18.98 10.95
N VAL A 218 -5.62 19.95 10.64
CA VAL A 218 -4.35 19.74 9.94
C VAL A 218 -3.19 20.06 10.86
N GLY A 219 -2.22 19.18 10.87
CA GLY A 219 -0.97 19.37 11.60
C GLY A 219 0.22 18.75 10.87
N SER A 220 1.39 19.33 11.07
CA SER A 220 2.64 18.80 10.54
C SER A 220 3.32 17.90 11.57
N THR A 221 3.88 16.79 11.11
CA THR A 221 4.77 15.93 11.88
C THR A 221 6.14 15.86 11.20
N PHE A 222 7.15 15.48 11.96
CA PHE A 222 8.54 15.50 11.48
C PHE A 222 9.15 14.12 11.66
N ILE A 223 9.80 13.62 10.59
CA ILE A 223 10.57 12.39 10.60
C ILE A 223 12.04 12.77 10.73
N THR A 224 12.69 12.36 11.80
CA THR A 224 14.11 12.63 12.03
C THR A 224 14.96 11.86 11.02
N ILE A 225 15.89 12.52 10.37
CA ILE A 225 16.82 11.93 9.40
C ILE A 225 18.28 12.15 9.84
N PRO A 226 19.24 11.36 9.36
CA PRO A 226 20.66 11.63 9.55
C PRO A 226 21.04 12.98 8.92
N GLN A 227 22.19 13.52 9.33
CA GLN A 227 22.73 14.73 8.70
C GLN A 227 23.01 14.47 7.21
N PRO A 228 22.42 15.24 6.29
CA PRO A 228 22.72 15.13 4.88
C PRO A 228 24.19 15.50 4.55
N ASP A 229 24.76 14.85 3.56
CA ASP A 229 26.14 15.15 3.13
C ASP A 229 26.24 16.50 2.41
N ASN A 230 25.25 16.84 1.60
CA ASN A 230 25.19 18.07 0.82
C ASN A 230 24.79 19.29 1.69
N LEU A 231 25.52 20.40 1.57
CA LEU A 231 25.29 21.64 2.31
C LEU A 231 23.93 22.29 2.03
N ASP A 232 23.44 22.22 0.80
CA ASP A 232 22.13 22.80 0.46
C ASP A 232 21.00 21.95 1.04
N GLN A 233 21.14 20.62 1.04
CA GLN A 233 20.24 19.72 1.74
C GLN A 233 20.25 19.98 3.25
N ARG A 234 21.40 20.23 3.86
CA ARG A 234 21.48 20.59 5.29
C ARG A 234 20.65 21.81 5.62
N LYS A 235 20.66 22.84 4.78
CA LYS A 235 19.82 24.04 4.97
C LYS A 235 18.33 23.73 4.81
N ALA A 236 17.99 22.92 3.81
CA ALA A 236 16.61 22.58 3.49
C ALA A 236 15.94 21.71 4.58
N TYR A 237 16.71 20.81 5.20
CA TYR A 237 16.20 19.87 6.21
C TYR A 237 16.43 20.29 7.65
N TYR A 238 17.06 21.45 7.89
CA TYR A 238 17.43 21.86 9.23
C TYR A 238 16.23 22.11 10.15
N HIS A 239 16.23 21.42 11.30
CA HIS A 239 15.21 21.55 12.32
C HIS A 239 15.85 21.53 13.72
N ALA A 240 16.02 22.69 14.35
CA ALA A 240 16.76 22.85 15.60
C ALA A 240 16.22 22.00 16.78
N LYS A 241 14.98 21.57 16.73
CA LYS A 241 14.34 20.76 17.79
C LYS A 241 14.49 19.26 17.59
N SER A 242 15.05 18.80 16.46
CA SER A 242 15.30 17.38 16.19
C SER A 242 16.59 16.93 16.87
N SER A 243 16.66 15.66 17.27
CA SER A 243 17.87 15.05 17.87
C SER A 243 19.09 15.05 16.94
N THR A 244 18.87 15.04 15.63
CA THR A 244 19.92 15.12 14.60
C THR A 244 20.04 16.52 14.01
N ASN A 245 19.17 17.47 14.37
CA ASN A 245 18.95 18.77 13.73
C ASN A 245 18.44 18.70 12.27
N TYR A 246 17.97 17.55 11.80
CA TYR A 246 17.47 17.39 10.43
C TYR A 246 16.20 16.55 10.41
N THR A 247 15.21 17.01 9.63
CA THR A 247 13.93 16.33 9.51
C THR A 247 13.32 16.45 8.11
N LEU A 248 12.46 15.47 7.80
CA LEU A 248 11.43 15.57 6.78
C LEU A 248 10.12 16.02 7.42
N LYS A 249 9.35 16.81 6.69
CA LYS A 249 8.01 17.27 7.10
C LYS A 249 6.94 16.49 6.37
N VAL A 250 5.92 16.04 7.10
CA VAL A 250 4.70 15.42 6.57
C VAL A 250 3.51 16.12 7.20
N GLN A 251 2.51 16.46 6.40
CA GLN A 251 1.27 17.04 6.88
C GLN A 251 0.17 15.99 6.93
N ILE A 252 -0.56 15.94 8.03
CA ILE A 252 -1.64 14.99 8.28
C ILE A 252 -2.93 15.77 8.49
N ALA A 253 -4.03 15.29 7.92
CA ALA A 253 -5.36 15.80 8.21
C ALA A 253 -6.19 14.70 8.88
N CYS A 254 -6.92 15.06 9.92
CA CYS A 254 -7.89 14.18 10.58
C CYS A 254 -9.26 14.86 10.73
N ASP A 255 -10.29 14.03 10.89
CA ASP A 255 -11.62 14.50 11.27
C ASP A 255 -11.75 14.62 12.80
N PHE A 256 -12.91 15.14 13.28
CA PHE A 256 -13.18 15.26 14.72
C PHE A 256 -13.45 13.91 15.43
N ARG A 257 -13.49 12.81 14.70
CA ARG A 257 -13.48 11.46 15.27
C ARG A 257 -12.07 10.91 15.41
N HIS A 258 -11.07 11.77 15.19
CA HIS A 258 -9.65 11.43 15.21
C HIS A 258 -9.22 10.43 14.13
N ARG A 259 -10.03 10.27 13.06
CA ARG A 259 -9.63 9.44 11.92
C ARG A 259 -8.74 10.24 11.00
N ILE A 260 -7.63 9.68 10.61
CA ILE A 260 -6.74 10.27 9.61
C ILE A 260 -7.41 10.09 8.24
N ILE A 261 -7.59 11.19 7.52
CA ILE A 261 -8.27 11.21 6.23
C ILE A 261 -7.34 11.60 5.08
N HIS A 262 -6.20 12.20 5.41
CA HIS A 262 -5.21 12.59 4.42
C HIS A 262 -3.81 12.63 5.01
N VAL A 263 -2.83 12.23 4.19
CA VAL A 263 -1.39 12.30 4.49
C VAL A 263 -0.68 12.83 3.26
N SER A 264 0.06 13.92 3.41
CA SER A 264 0.84 14.52 2.31
C SER A 264 2.02 13.65 1.89
N GLU A 265 2.66 14.02 0.80
CA GLU A 265 4.04 13.60 0.52
C GLU A 265 5.01 14.16 1.58
N CYS A 266 6.25 13.66 1.57
CA CYS A 266 7.32 14.20 2.39
C CYS A 266 7.89 15.47 1.76
N TYR A 267 8.10 16.48 2.58
CA TYR A 267 8.68 17.76 2.19
C TYR A 267 9.94 18.07 3.00
N HIS A 268 10.75 18.97 2.48
CA HIS A 268 11.84 19.58 3.24
C HIS A 268 11.28 20.38 4.42
N GLU A 269 12.00 20.42 5.53
CA GLU A 269 11.58 21.22 6.70
C GLU A 269 11.40 22.71 6.38
N SER A 270 12.23 23.25 5.50
CA SER A 270 12.17 24.65 5.07
C SER A 270 10.91 25.03 4.28
N VAL A 271 10.13 24.07 3.80
CA VAL A 271 8.87 24.34 3.10
C VAL A 271 7.83 24.80 4.11
N HIS A 272 7.18 25.92 3.84
CA HIS A 272 6.14 26.47 4.72
C HIS A 272 4.89 25.55 4.76
N ASP A 273 4.26 25.45 5.93
CA ASP A 273 3.08 24.60 6.12
C ASP A 273 1.94 24.93 5.16
N ILE A 274 1.76 26.22 4.82
CA ILE A 274 0.79 26.66 3.83
C ILE A 274 1.10 26.13 2.42
N THR A 275 2.38 26.06 2.05
CA THR A 275 2.81 25.51 0.77
C THR A 275 2.52 24.01 0.73
N VAL A 276 2.84 23.28 1.81
CA VAL A 276 2.50 21.86 1.93
C VAL A 276 1.00 21.65 1.80
N LEU A 277 0.17 22.48 2.46
CA LEU A 277 -1.28 22.38 2.39
C LEU A 277 -1.81 22.54 0.96
N ARG A 278 -1.27 23.51 0.21
CA ARG A 278 -1.64 23.78 -1.19
C ARG A 278 -1.26 22.66 -2.15
N GLU A 279 -0.08 22.08 -1.95
CA GLU A 279 0.50 21.08 -2.83
C GLU A 279 0.12 19.64 -2.44
N SER A 280 -0.43 19.42 -1.25
CA SER A 280 -0.74 18.08 -0.73
C SER A 280 -1.89 17.37 -1.44
N GLY A 281 -2.69 18.07 -2.24
CA GLY A 281 -3.94 17.57 -2.83
C GLY A 281 -5.14 17.63 -1.86
N LEU A 282 -4.94 17.98 -0.59
CA LEU A 282 -6.04 18.05 0.38
C LEU A 282 -7.13 19.04 -0.04
N LEU A 283 -6.74 20.21 -0.56
CA LEU A 283 -7.66 21.26 -0.96
C LEU A 283 -8.54 20.87 -2.16
N GLU A 284 -8.13 19.92 -2.98
CA GLU A 284 -8.94 19.40 -4.10
C GLU A 284 -10.18 18.64 -3.62
N HIS A 285 -10.15 18.15 -2.38
CA HIS A 285 -11.22 17.38 -1.75
C HIS A 285 -12.07 18.20 -0.77
N VAL A 286 -11.71 19.47 -0.57
CA VAL A 286 -12.38 20.36 0.36
C VAL A 286 -13.21 21.37 -0.45
N ASN A 287 -14.51 21.40 -0.20
CA ASN A 287 -15.41 22.40 -0.78
C ASN A 287 -15.64 23.57 0.18
N ASP A 288 -16.38 24.57 -0.27
CA ASP A 288 -16.67 25.82 0.49
C ASP A 288 -17.38 25.57 1.84
N SER A 289 -17.92 24.36 2.05
CA SER A 289 -18.59 23.97 3.30
C SER A 289 -17.64 23.41 4.35
N VAL A 290 -16.36 23.21 4.03
CA VAL A 290 -15.35 22.59 4.91
C VAL A 290 -14.35 23.63 5.36
N GLN A 291 -14.19 23.79 6.69
CA GLN A 291 -13.15 24.61 7.30
C GLN A 291 -11.99 23.75 7.80
N ILE A 292 -10.77 24.21 7.60
CA ILE A 292 -9.56 23.55 8.05
C ILE A 292 -9.02 24.26 9.28
N ILE A 293 -8.98 23.59 10.42
CA ILE A 293 -8.29 24.09 11.61
C ILE A 293 -6.80 23.74 11.48
N ALA A 294 -5.95 24.75 11.48
CA ALA A 294 -4.52 24.57 11.34
C ALA A 294 -3.71 25.46 12.29
N ASP A 295 -2.40 25.29 12.28
CA ASP A 295 -1.49 26.18 13.00
C ASP A 295 -1.27 27.50 12.25
N LYS A 296 -0.70 28.46 12.95
CA LYS A 296 -0.37 29.84 12.45
C LYS A 296 0.52 29.81 11.19
N GLY A 297 1.19 28.69 10.90
CA GLY A 297 1.97 28.47 9.67
C GLY A 297 1.13 28.39 8.38
N CYS A 298 -0.19 28.15 8.50
CA CYS A 298 -1.13 28.03 7.38
C CYS A 298 -1.94 29.32 7.10
N ILE A 299 -1.42 30.47 7.47
CA ILE A 299 -2.05 31.77 7.18
C ILE A 299 -2.13 32.03 5.67
N GLY A 300 -3.27 32.52 5.21
CA GLY A 300 -3.46 33.02 3.83
C GLY A 300 -4.39 32.20 2.96
N GLU A 301 -5.05 31.19 3.51
CA GLU A 301 -6.12 30.45 2.84
C GLU A 301 -7.49 30.82 3.43
N GLU A 302 -8.48 31.00 2.57
CA GLU A 302 -9.82 31.46 2.94
C GLU A 302 -10.55 30.45 3.85
N TYR A 303 -10.30 29.14 3.64
CA TYR A 303 -10.95 28.06 4.39
C TYR A 303 -10.19 27.64 5.64
N VAL A 304 -9.09 28.32 5.98
CA VAL A 304 -8.24 27.92 7.10
C VAL A 304 -8.51 28.78 8.32
N VAL A 305 -8.92 28.15 9.40
CA VAL A 305 -9.11 28.75 10.71
C VAL A 305 -7.86 28.53 11.56
N ILE A 306 -7.27 29.61 12.02
CA ILE A 306 -6.05 29.61 12.84
C ILE A 306 -6.26 30.38 14.13
N PRO A 307 -5.47 30.12 15.18
CA PRO A 307 -5.51 30.91 16.40
C PRO A 307 -5.23 32.42 16.12
N ARG A 308 -6.05 33.30 16.68
CA ARG A 308 -5.88 34.77 16.58
C ARG A 308 -4.54 35.17 17.16
N LYS A 309 -3.81 36.04 16.44
CA LYS A 309 -2.54 36.59 16.91
C LYS A 309 -2.77 37.78 17.84
N LYS A 310 -1.91 37.92 18.86
CA LYS A 310 -1.87 39.12 19.69
C LYS A 310 -1.53 40.33 18.83
N PRO A 311 -2.38 41.38 18.76
CA PRO A 311 -2.07 42.59 18.05
C PRO A 311 -0.87 43.31 18.68
N HIS A 312 -0.13 44.07 17.87
CA HIS A 312 0.99 44.84 18.42
C HIS A 312 0.48 45.87 19.42
N GLY A 313 1.03 45.87 20.65
CA GLY A 313 0.70 46.83 21.69
C GLY A 313 -0.66 46.65 22.39
N ARG A 314 -1.36 45.52 22.15
CA ARG A 314 -2.63 45.21 22.85
C ARG A 314 -2.62 43.76 23.32
N GLU A 315 -3.37 43.49 24.41
CA GLU A 315 -3.67 42.13 24.82
C GLU A 315 -4.80 41.55 23.95
N LEU A 316 -4.90 40.22 23.92
CA LEU A 316 -6.06 39.52 23.34
C LEU A 316 -7.30 39.83 24.18
N THR A 317 -8.44 40.02 23.54
CA THR A 317 -9.72 40.12 24.22
C THR A 317 -10.12 38.78 24.85
N ASP A 318 -11.07 38.79 25.79
CA ASP A 318 -11.60 37.53 26.35
C ASP A 318 -12.22 36.67 25.26
N GLU A 319 -12.90 37.26 24.28
CA GLU A 319 -13.44 36.58 23.12
C GLU A 319 -12.34 35.95 22.25
N ASP A 320 -11.21 36.66 22.04
CA ASP A 320 -10.06 36.09 21.33
C ASP A 320 -9.42 34.93 22.09
N ASN A 321 -9.38 35.01 23.40
CA ASN A 321 -8.84 33.99 24.27
C ASN A 321 -9.74 32.72 24.25
N ASP A 322 -11.06 32.90 24.30
CA ASP A 322 -12.01 31.79 24.20
C ASP A 322 -11.96 31.13 22.85
N PHE A 323 -11.96 31.88 21.76
CA PHE A 323 -11.78 31.37 20.42
C PHE A 323 -10.46 30.58 20.28
N ASN A 324 -9.34 31.10 20.76
CA ASN A 324 -8.06 30.41 20.72
C ASN A 324 -8.06 29.14 21.57
N ARG A 325 -8.79 29.13 22.69
CA ARG A 325 -8.96 27.91 23.51
C ARG A 325 -9.67 26.82 22.75
N ASP A 326 -10.74 27.16 22.04
CA ASP A 326 -11.52 26.19 21.25
C ASP A 326 -10.71 25.62 20.09
N ILE A 327 -10.00 26.46 19.34
CA ILE A 327 -9.11 26.03 18.27
C ILE A 327 -7.97 25.15 18.80
N ASN A 328 -7.35 25.51 19.92
CA ASN A 328 -6.28 24.70 20.51
C ASN A 328 -6.81 23.36 21.06
N SER A 329 -8.03 23.34 21.60
CA SER A 329 -8.70 22.11 22.03
C SER A 329 -8.93 21.17 20.85
N ALA A 330 -9.43 21.68 19.73
CA ALA A 330 -9.58 20.90 18.50
C ALA A 330 -8.24 20.37 18.00
N ARG A 331 -7.19 21.21 17.99
CA ARG A 331 -5.85 20.81 17.55
C ARG A 331 -5.21 19.74 18.44
N ALA A 332 -5.62 19.58 19.68
CA ALA A 332 -5.12 18.52 20.55
C ALA A 332 -5.34 17.12 19.94
N ALA A 333 -6.35 16.94 19.08
CA ALA A 333 -6.59 15.69 18.37
C ALA A 333 -5.40 15.32 17.46
N ILE A 334 -4.94 16.25 16.62
CA ILE A 334 -3.83 15.97 15.70
C ILE A 334 -2.49 15.81 16.45
N GLU A 335 -2.31 16.49 17.57
CA GLU A 335 -1.12 16.33 18.41
C GLU A 335 -1.10 14.93 19.05
N ASN A 336 -2.23 14.42 19.51
CA ASN A 336 -2.35 13.06 20.04
C ASN A 336 -2.09 12.02 18.94
N ILE A 337 -2.60 12.23 17.71
CA ILE A 337 -2.29 11.38 16.57
C ILE A 337 -0.78 11.37 16.30
N ASN A 338 -0.15 12.54 16.25
CA ASN A 338 1.28 12.65 16.05
C ASN A 338 2.10 11.93 17.13
N GLN A 339 1.66 12.00 18.40
CA GLN A 339 2.30 11.26 19.49
C GLN A 339 2.16 9.75 19.31
N ARG A 340 0.96 9.27 18.96
CA ARG A 340 0.73 7.84 18.69
C ARG A 340 1.59 7.33 17.53
N LEU A 341 1.65 8.07 16.43
CA LEU A 341 2.50 7.75 15.29
C LEU A 341 3.98 7.61 15.70
N LYS A 342 4.48 8.46 16.59
CA LYS A 342 5.86 8.42 17.07
C LYS A 342 6.16 7.29 18.07
N THR A 343 5.16 6.57 18.55
CA THR A 343 5.40 5.35 19.33
C THR A 343 6.01 4.21 18.49
N TYR A 344 5.92 4.35 17.19
CA TYR A 344 6.54 3.45 16.26
C TYR A 344 7.93 3.95 15.90
N ALA A 345 8.91 3.10 16.09
CA ALA A 345 10.32 3.49 16.04
C ALA A 345 10.78 4.00 14.67
N ILE A 346 10.15 3.58 13.58
CA ILE A 346 10.48 4.08 12.24
C ILE A 346 10.16 5.59 12.10
N LEU A 347 9.12 6.08 12.80
CA LEU A 347 8.71 7.48 12.78
C LEU A 347 9.22 8.28 13.98
N GLY A 348 9.35 7.62 15.13
CA GLY A 348 9.82 8.24 16.37
C GLY A 348 11.34 8.27 16.51
N GLY A 349 12.04 7.40 15.79
CA GLY A 349 13.50 7.32 15.74
C GLY A 349 14.12 8.07 14.57
N VAL A 350 15.41 7.83 14.35
CA VAL A 350 16.12 8.34 13.16
C VAL A 350 15.85 7.39 12.00
N TYR A 351 15.25 7.91 10.94
CA TYR A 351 15.02 7.14 9.70
C TYR A 351 16.36 6.78 9.04
N ARG A 352 16.54 5.51 8.71
CA ARG A 352 17.81 4.96 8.19
C ARG A 352 17.79 4.64 6.71
N GLY A 353 16.64 4.83 6.04
CA GLY A 353 16.52 4.62 4.60
C GLY A 353 17.11 5.79 3.80
N ALA A 354 17.17 5.63 2.49
CA ALA A 354 17.61 6.68 1.57
C ALA A 354 16.64 7.87 1.62
N VAL A 355 17.18 9.04 1.92
CA VAL A 355 16.40 10.28 2.07
C VAL A 355 15.98 10.82 0.69
N GLU A 356 16.74 10.50 -0.35
CA GLU A 356 16.43 10.87 -1.73
C GLU A 356 15.17 10.19 -2.27
N ASP A 357 14.77 9.10 -1.64
CA ASP A 357 13.59 8.32 -2.05
C ASP A 357 12.35 8.74 -1.26
N PHE A 358 12.00 10.03 -1.35
CA PHE A 358 10.84 10.62 -0.64
C PHE A 358 9.55 9.84 -0.83
N HIS A 359 9.33 9.29 -2.02
CA HIS A 359 8.13 8.50 -2.30
C HIS A 359 8.07 7.22 -1.47
N LYS A 360 9.20 6.55 -1.23
CA LYS A 360 9.23 5.36 -0.37
C LYS A 360 9.00 5.72 1.09
N VAL A 361 9.58 6.83 1.55
CA VAL A 361 9.33 7.32 2.91
C VAL A 361 7.85 7.66 3.09
N ALA A 362 7.26 8.39 2.15
CA ALA A 362 5.85 8.76 2.19
C ALA A 362 4.94 7.53 2.09
N LYS A 363 5.25 6.57 1.21
CA LYS A 363 4.53 5.30 1.13
C LYS A 363 4.60 4.50 2.43
N SER A 364 5.79 4.36 3.00
CA SER A 364 5.97 3.71 4.30
C SER A 364 5.18 4.43 5.38
N PHE A 365 5.21 5.77 5.41
CA PHE A 365 4.44 6.57 6.34
C PHE A 365 2.94 6.37 6.15
N ARG A 366 2.43 6.45 4.93
CA ARG A 366 1.02 6.23 4.60
C ARG A 366 0.55 4.83 4.98
N SER A 367 1.28 3.81 4.55
CA SER A 367 1.00 2.41 4.90
C SER A 367 0.98 2.20 6.42
N PHE A 368 1.76 2.97 7.12
CA PHE A 368 1.94 2.93 8.54
C PHE A 368 0.83 3.67 9.32
N VAL A 369 0.44 4.85 8.86
CA VAL A 369 -0.71 5.60 9.41
C VAL A 369 -1.97 4.73 9.44
N LEU A 370 -2.13 3.86 8.44
CA LEU A 370 -3.23 2.89 8.35
C LEU A 370 -3.25 1.91 9.53
N SER A 371 -2.09 1.62 10.06
CA SER A 371 -1.95 0.69 11.17
C SER A 371 -2.20 1.33 12.55
N VAL A 372 -2.44 2.63 12.62
CA VAL A 372 -2.66 3.39 13.87
C VAL A 372 -4.12 3.81 14.03
N ILE A 373 -4.90 3.71 12.96
CA ILE A 373 -6.33 3.99 12.92
C ILE A 373 -7.12 2.81 13.45
#